data_b68f0cab424b7585de2f75d401592d53
#
_entry.id   b68f0cab424b7585de2f75d401592d53
#
_cell.length_a   1.000
_cell.length_b   1.000
_cell.length_c   1.000
_cell.angle_alpha   90.00
_cell.angle_beta   90.00
_cell.angle_gamma   90.00
#
_symmetry.space_group_name_H-M   'P 1'
#
loop_
_entity.id
_entity.type
_entity.pdbx_description
1 polymer ?
#
loop_
_entity_poly.entity_id
_entity_poly.type
_entity_poly.pdbx_seq_one_letter_code
_entity_poly.pdbx_strand_id
1 'polypeptide(L)'
;SQGEGELLSWFVEPSNDTIRFTPLSNANGAEVFTLTVSDGFNTPLSIDVPYRVNAMNDAFEVMESAWDITLVEEETLLLSLLDFAVDADGDNLVWELESESSTKSQMAISGQELLISALVDANGIDNGWWLNVTDGEVVFEKRITLTINPEPDRPVLSNGSITKTSENTLLLEWLWSDTDPDSQMDVIVNLDGVLQSGTMNCDTTLTNAWCSQIFTSEQVEGTTLQFDIVARDSAFADVSIRLAYTVPIEPKTPSSDSDEASSGSSTLIAAVIIVPLVALVGWMLFQVRKPPQQPQPEDQSGGLLARAERKINES
;
A
#
# COMPACT_ATOMS: atom_id res chain seq x y z
N SER A 1 -47.76 -42.85 -17.14
CA SER A 1 -47.36 -41.66 -17.87
C SER A 1 -46.65 -40.72 -16.94
N GLN A 2 -45.81 -39.84 -17.49
CA GLN A 2 -45.07 -38.82 -16.78
C GLN A 2 -45.04 -37.54 -17.59
N GLY A 3 -44.80 -36.43 -16.95
CA GLY A 3 -44.65 -35.12 -17.58
C GLY A 3 -44.07 -34.11 -16.64
N GLU A 4 -43.85 -32.92 -17.15
CA GLU A 4 -43.22 -31.83 -16.44
C GLU A 4 -43.97 -30.53 -16.79
N GLY A 5 -44.33 -29.75 -15.79
CA GLY A 5 -44.84 -28.39 -15.91
C GLY A 5 -43.74 -27.36 -15.65
N GLU A 6 -44.08 -26.08 -15.40
CA GLU A 6 -43.14 -25.03 -15.09
C GLU A 6 -42.64 -25.12 -13.63
N LEU A 7 -43.47 -25.61 -12.70
CA LEU A 7 -43.16 -25.64 -11.27
C LEU A 7 -42.91 -27.05 -10.71
N LEU A 8 -43.41 -28.11 -11.39
CA LEU A 8 -43.26 -29.45 -10.90
C LEU A 8 -43.27 -30.50 -12.04
N SER A 9 -42.67 -31.64 -11.76
CA SER A 9 -42.81 -32.85 -12.53
C SER A 9 -43.84 -33.76 -11.90
N TRP A 10 -44.50 -34.62 -12.72
CA TRP A 10 -45.48 -35.53 -12.26
C TRP A 10 -45.29 -36.94 -12.89
N PHE A 11 -45.70 -37.94 -12.11
CA PHE A 11 -45.64 -39.33 -12.51
C PHE A 11 -46.90 -40.07 -12.04
N VAL A 12 -47.59 -40.74 -12.99
CA VAL A 12 -48.71 -41.60 -12.65
C VAL A 12 -48.22 -43.01 -12.32
N GLU A 13 -48.51 -43.47 -11.12
CA GLU A 13 -48.15 -44.80 -10.61
C GLU A 13 -49.34 -45.78 -10.80
N PRO A 14 -49.32 -46.60 -11.87
CA PRO A 14 -50.49 -47.40 -12.24
C PRO A 14 -50.82 -48.50 -11.25
N SER A 15 -49.86 -48.90 -10.38
CA SER A 15 -50.04 -50.00 -9.41
C SER A 15 -50.94 -49.65 -8.24
N ASN A 16 -51.16 -48.37 -7.97
CA ASN A 16 -51.93 -47.88 -6.82
C ASN A 16 -52.86 -46.67 -7.16
N ASP A 17 -53.04 -46.39 -8.43
CA ASP A 17 -53.88 -45.29 -8.93
C ASP A 17 -53.52 -43.92 -8.31
N THR A 18 -52.24 -43.67 -8.14
CA THR A 18 -51.75 -42.40 -7.58
C THR A 18 -51.00 -41.59 -8.61
N ILE A 19 -51.04 -40.26 -8.42
CA ILE A 19 -50.19 -39.30 -9.13
C ILE A 19 -49.23 -38.71 -8.11
N ARG A 20 -47.91 -38.84 -8.37
CA ARG A 20 -46.86 -38.19 -7.60
C ARG A 20 -46.51 -36.88 -8.28
N PHE A 21 -46.52 -35.81 -7.53
CA PHE A 21 -45.98 -34.52 -7.90
C PHE A 21 -44.66 -34.28 -7.16
N THR A 22 -43.68 -33.78 -7.91
CA THR A 22 -42.35 -33.43 -7.36
C THR A 22 -42.02 -32.04 -7.80
N PRO A 23 -41.91 -31.07 -6.91
CA PRO A 23 -41.48 -29.72 -7.27
C PRO A 23 -40.11 -29.73 -8.01
N LEU A 24 -39.97 -28.87 -8.98
CA LEU A 24 -38.67 -28.61 -9.61
C LEU A 24 -37.78 -27.79 -8.67
N SER A 25 -36.49 -27.95 -8.81
CA SER A 25 -35.53 -27.20 -8.02
C SER A 25 -35.72 -25.70 -8.28
N ASN A 26 -35.68 -24.90 -7.22
CA ASN A 26 -35.81 -23.42 -7.25
C ASN A 26 -37.10 -22.92 -7.92
N ALA A 27 -38.14 -23.78 -7.98
CA ALA A 27 -39.44 -23.41 -8.55
C ALA A 27 -40.46 -23.09 -7.47
N ASN A 28 -41.09 -21.94 -7.54
CA ASN A 28 -42.16 -21.55 -6.65
C ASN A 28 -43.25 -20.77 -7.43
N GLY A 29 -44.45 -20.75 -6.89
CA GLY A 29 -45.57 -20.08 -7.55
C GLY A 29 -46.88 -20.87 -7.50
N ALA A 30 -47.84 -20.52 -8.34
CA ALA A 30 -49.14 -21.18 -8.46
C ALA A 30 -49.43 -21.48 -9.93
N GLU A 31 -49.92 -22.69 -10.19
CA GLU A 31 -50.24 -23.17 -11.52
C GLU A 31 -51.49 -24.03 -11.45
N VAL A 32 -52.07 -24.35 -12.58
CA VAL A 32 -53.22 -25.27 -12.70
C VAL A 32 -52.85 -26.48 -13.53
N PHE A 33 -52.96 -27.64 -12.91
CA PHE A 33 -52.77 -28.92 -13.56
C PHE A 33 -54.11 -29.49 -14.04
N THR A 34 -54.27 -29.75 -15.36
CA THR A 34 -55.45 -30.34 -15.90
C THR A 34 -55.31 -31.85 -15.98
N LEU A 35 -56.08 -32.58 -15.15
CA LEU A 35 -56.15 -34.00 -15.17
C LEU A 35 -57.25 -34.46 -16.11
N THR A 36 -56.93 -35.27 -17.14
CA THR A 36 -57.89 -35.89 -18.05
C THR A 36 -57.95 -37.39 -17.85
N VAL A 37 -59.11 -37.91 -17.57
CA VAL A 37 -59.39 -39.34 -17.40
C VAL A 37 -60.28 -39.83 -18.53
N SER A 38 -59.91 -40.95 -19.15
CA SER A 38 -60.66 -41.55 -20.24
C SER A 38 -60.73 -43.08 -20.02
N ASP A 39 -61.93 -43.68 -20.24
CA ASP A 39 -62.17 -45.11 -20.28
C ASP A 39 -61.99 -45.70 -21.69
N GLY A 40 -61.65 -44.88 -22.68
CA GLY A 40 -61.48 -45.25 -24.08
C GLY A 40 -62.78 -45.36 -24.87
N PHE A 41 -63.96 -45.19 -24.22
CA PHE A 41 -65.28 -45.33 -24.86
C PHE A 41 -66.10 -44.04 -24.80
N ASN A 42 -66.05 -43.37 -23.69
CA ASN A 42 -66.84 -42.14 -23.46
C ASN A 42 -65.96 -40.89 -23.68
N THR A 43 -66.62 -39.71 -23.70
CA THR A 43 -65.93 -38.44 -23.73
C THR A 43 -65.03 -38.33 -22.51
N PRO A 44 -63.74 -38.05 -22.65
CA PRO A 44 -62.85 -37.85 -21.53
C PRO A 44 -63.33 -36.78 -20.55
N LEU A 45 -63.14 -37.02 -19.27
CA LEU A 45 -63.42 -36.05 -18.21
C LEU A 45 -62.14 -35.31 -17.86
N SER A 46 -62.20 -33.99 -17.91
CA SER A 46 -61.07 -33.14 -17.48
C SER A 46 -61.42 -32.36 -16.22
N ILE A 47 -60.51 -32.32 -15.30
CA ILE A 47 -60.62 -31.56 -14.02
C ILE A 47 -59.36 -30.73 -13.87
N ASP A 48 -59.57 -29.45 -13.60
CA ASP A 48 -58.48 -28.53 -13.25
C ASP A 48 -58.17 -28.61 -11.77
N VAL A 49 -56.93 -28.90 -11.46
CA VAL A 49 -56.41 -29.03 -10.09
C VAL A 49 -55.41 -27.88 -9.85
N PRO A 50 -55.84 -26.80 -9.16
CA PRO A 50 -54.93 -25.76 -8.79
C PRO A 50 -53.95 -26.25 -7.73
N TYR A 51 -52.69 -25.94 -7.92
CA TYR A 51 -51.64 -26.23 -6.91
C TYR A 51 -50.74 -25.03 -6.69
N ARG A 52 -50.01 -25.03 -5.57
CA ARG A 52 -49.06 -24.04 -5.24
C ARG A 52 -47.78 -24.70 -4.70
N VAL A 53 -46.65 -24.30 -5.22
CA VAL A 53 -45.34 -24.60 -4.67
C VAL A 53 -44.94 -23.37 -3.83
N ASN A 54 -44.75 -23.56 -2.54
CA ASN A 54 -44.28 -22.48 -1.67
C ASN A 54 -42.78 -22.28 -1.87
N ALA A 55 -42.35 -21.03 -1.90
CA ALA A 55 -40.94 -20.70 -1.84
C ALA A 55 -40.33 -21.25 -0.54
N MET A 56 -39.13 -21.75 -0.63
CA MET A 56 -38.29 -22.13 0.48
C MET A 56 -36.92 -21.51 0.22
N ASN A 57 -36.35 -20.85 1.21
CA ASN A 57 -35.05 -20.20 1.08
C ASN A 57 -33.97 -21.26 0.79
N ASP A 58 -33.29 -21.14 -0.33
CA ASP A 58 -32.09 -21.90 -0.64
C ASP A 58 -30.86 -21.08 -0.22
N ALA A 59 -29.81 -21.74 0.23
CA ALA A 59 -28.59 -21.03 0.59
C ALA A 59 -27.90 -20.47 -0.67
N PHE A 60 -27.39 -19.25 -0.59
CA PHE A 60 -26.61 -18.66 -1.67
C PHE A 60 -25.33 -19.47 -1.99
N GLU A 61 -24.89 -19.41 -3.24
CA GLU A 61 -23.65 -20.05 -3.70
C GLU A 61 -22.49 -19.05 -3.70
N VAL A 62 -21.35 -19.44 -3.12
CA VAL A 62 -20.14 -18.64 -3.04
C VAL A 62 -19.18 -19.02 -4.16
N MET A 63 -18.67 -18.03 -4.89
CA MET A 63 -17.72 -18.18 -5.99
C MET A 63 -16.29 -18.21 -5.45
N GLU A 64 -15.68 -19.39 -5.32
CA GLU A 64 -14.37 -19.58 -4.67
C GLU A 64 -13.21 -18.79 -5.32
N SER A 65 -13.26 -18.56 -6.63
CA SER A 65 -12.20 -17.86 -7.38
C SER A 65 -12.22 -16.32 -7.24
N ALA A 66 -13.26 -15.75 -6.69
CA ALA A 66 -13.42 -14.29 -6.62
C ALA A 66 -12.62 -13.63 -5.48
N TRP A 67 -12.07 -14.42 -4.54
CA TRP A 67 -11.48 -13.93 -3.30
C TRP A 67 -9.97 -13.63 -3.37
N ASP A 68 -9.31 -14.09 -4.43
CA ASP A 68 -7.91 -13.79 -4.72
C ASP A 68 -7.84 -12.73 -5.82
N ILE A 69 -7.51 -11.50 -5.43
CA ILE A 69 -7.56 -10.34 -6.30
C ILE A 69 -6.14 -9.82 -6.53
N THR A 70 -5.81 -9.55 -7.78
CA THR A 70 -4.52 -8.95 -8.14
C THR A 70 -4.75 -7.57 -8.74
N LEU A 71 -3.98 -6.58 -8.26
CA LEU A 71 -3.97 -5.21 -8.77
C LEU A 71 -2.55 -4.64 -8.68
N VAL A 72 -2.34 -3.48 -9.28
CA VAL A 72 -1.09 -2.72 -9.18
C VAL A 72 -1.25 -1.68 -8.07
N GLU A 73 -0.17 -1.24 -7.43
CA GLU A 73 -0.24 -0.14 -6.48
C GLU A 73 -0.81 1.13 -7.14
N GLU A 74 -1.44 2.00 -6.35
CA GLU A 74 -2.19 3.18 -6.81
C GLU A 74 -3.42 2.87 -7.68
N GLU A 75 -3.63 1.60 -8.08
CA GLU A 75 -4.79 1.19 -8.86
C GLU A 75 -6.07 1.19 -8.00
N THR A 76 -7.16 1.57 -8.66
CA THR A 76 -8.50 1.44 -8.10
C THR A 76 -9.31 0.47 -8.95
N LEU A 77 -9.83 -0.57 -8.33
CA LEU A 77 -10.62 -1.63 -8.95
C LEU A 77 -12.06 -1.58 -8.42
N LEU A 78 -13.02 -1.73 -9.31
CA LEU A 78 -14.44 -1.83 -8.99
C LEU A 78 -14.94 -3.21 -9.39
N LEU A 79 -15.43 -3.99 -8.43
CA LEU A 79 -15.91 -5.35 -8.63
C LEU A 79 -17.40 -5.45 -8.28
N SER A 80 -18.13 -6.27 -9.01
CA SER A 80 -19.51 -6.62 -8.66
C SER A 80 -19.52 -7.61 -7.48
N LEU A 81 -20.30 -7.36 -6.45
CA LEU A 81 -20.51 -8.29 -5.34
C LEU A 81 -21.19 -9.58 -5.79
N LEU A 82 -21.91 -9.56 -6.91
CA LEU A 82 -22.50 -10.77 -7.53
C LEU A 82 -21.45 -11.72 -8.09
N ASP A 83 -20.21 -11.25 -8.29
CA ASP A 83 -19.08 -12.12 -8.67
C ASP A 83 -18.56 -12.95 -7.48
N PHE A 84 -18.93 -12.59 -6.26
CA PHE A 84 -18.53 -13.29 -5.03
C PHE A 84 -19.57 -14.28 -4.53
N ALA A 85 -20.86 -13.95 -4.64
CA ALA A 85 -21.94 -14.87 -4.27
C ALA A 85 -23.22 -14.56 -5.05
N VAL A 86 -23.99 -15.61 -5.32
CA VAL A 86 -25.26 -15.55 -6.02
C VAL A 86 -26.30 -16.38 -5.27
N ASP A 87 -27.48 -15.82 -5.10
CA ASP A 87 -28.63 -16.51 -4.53
C ASP A 87 -29.51 -17.08 -5.62
N ALA A 88 -29.93 -18.35 -5.46
CA ALA A 88 -30.74 -19.06 -6.45
C ALA A 88 -32.20 -18.58 -6.48
N ASP A 89 -32.73 -18.14 -5.35
CA ASP A 89 -34.09 -17.61 -5.20
C ASP A 89 -34.17 -16.15 -5.59
N GLY A 90 -33.02 -15.49 -5.78
CA GLY A 90 -32.92 -14.06 -6.07
C GLY A 90 -33.11 -13.21 -4.84
N ASP A 91 -32.86 -13.74 -3.65
CA ASP A 91 -32.90 -13.00 -2.40
C ASP A 91 -31.79 -11.96 -2.35
N ASN A 92 -32.07 -10.86 -1.64
CA ASN A 92 -31.10 -9.79 -1.49
C ASN A 92 -30.01 -10.20 -0.50
N LEU A 93 -28.82 -10.38 -1.01
CA LEU A 93 -27.64 -10.59 -0.16
C LEU A 93 -27.24 -9.28 0.52
N VAL A 94 -27.03 -9.34 1.82
CA VAL A 94 -26.52 -8.23 2.63
C VAL A 94 -25.03 -8.43 2.83
N TRP A 95 -24.24 -7.41 2.53
CA TRP A 95 -22.80 -7.43 2.53
C TRP A 95 -22.25 -6.51 3.62
N GLU A 96 -21.27 -7.00 4.36
CA GLU A 96 -20.52 -6.24 5.35
C GLU A 96 -19.01 -6.43 5.12
N LEU A 97 -18.27 -5.35 5.27
CA LEU A 97 -16.83 -5.31 5.08
C LEU A 97 -16.17 -4.94 6.40
N GLU A 98 -15.24 -5.78 6.84
CA GLU A 98 -14.46 -5.56 8.05
C GLU A 98 -12.96 -5.47 7.74
N SER A 99 -12.27 -4.53 8.40
CA SER A 99 -10.81 -4.40 8.33
C SER A 99 -10.20 -4.82 9.66
N GLU A 100 -9.34 -5.82 9.63
CA GLU A 100 -8.59 -6.26 10.81
C GLU A 100 -7.26 -5.51 10.95
N SER A 101 -6.49 -5.41 9.87
CA SER A 101 -5.14 -4.83 9.90
C SER A 101 -4.61 -4.42 8.54
N SER A 102 -5.48 -4.02 7.61
CA SER A 102 -5.01 -3.56 6.29
C SER A 102 -4.18 -2.29 6.42
N THR A 103 -3.01 -2.29 5.79
CA THR A 103 -2.10 -1.14 5.70
C THR A 103 -1.72 -0.80 4.28
N LYS A 104 -2.15 -1.61 3.29
CA LYS A 104 -1.73 -1.51 1.89
C LYS A 104 -2.88 -1.14 0.96
N SER A 105 -4.12 -1.25 1.43
CA SER A 105 -5.31 -0.97 0.64
C SER A 105 -6.41 -0.31 1.43
N GLN A 106 -7.37 0.26 0.72
CA GLN A 106 -8.65 0.73 1.23
C GLN A 106 -9.76 0.03 0.46
N MET A 107 -10.81 -0.36 1.16
CA MET A 107 -12.00 -0.95 0.55
C MET A 107 -13.27 -0.29 1.05
N ALA A 108 -14.28 -0.27 0.20
CA ALA A 108 -15.62 0.22 0.52
C ALA A 108 -16.69 -0.50 -0.30
N ILE A 109 -17.86 -0.72 0.31
CA ILE A 109 -19.04 -1.22 -0.41
C ILE A 109 -19.95 -0.04 -0.77
N SER A 110 -20.41 -0.01 -2.01
CA SER A 110 -21.37 0.96 -2.52
C SER A 110 -22.46 0.24 -3.33
N GLY A 111 -23.60 0.00 -2.73
CA GLY A 111 -24.65 -0.80 -3.36
C GLY A 111 -24.23 -2.26 -3.53
N GLN A 112 -24.16 -2.72 -4.78
CA GLN A 112 -23.69 -4.06 -5.13
C GLN A 112 -22.26 -4.07 -5.69
N GLU A 113 -21.49 -3.05 -5.38
CA GLU A 113 -20.13 -2.89 -5.88
C GLU A 113 -19.14 -2.84 -4.70
N LEU A 114 -18.02 -3.52 -4.86
CA LEU A 114 -16.86 -3.46 -3.99
C LEU A 114 -15.78 -2.61 -4.66
N LEU A 115 -15.47 -1.47 -4.05
CA LEU A 115 -14.37 -0.60 -4.44
C LEU A 115 -13.12 -1.00 -3.66
N ILE A 116 -12.02 -1.23 -4.38
CA ILE A 116 -10.72 -1.57 -3.82
C ILE A 116 -9.71 -0.57 -4.36
N SER A 117 -8.96 0.08 -3.48
CA SER A 117 -7.88 1.00 -3.87
C SER A 117 -6.59 0.57 -3.18
N ALA A 118 -5.57 0.23 -3.97
CA ALA A 118 -4.23 0.07 -3.45
C ALA A 118 -3.66 1.43 -3.05
N LEU A 119 -2.94 1.47 -1.92
CA LEU A 119 -2.30 2.70 -1.46
C LEU A 119 -1.03 2.96 -2.26
N VAL A 120 -0.60 4.22 -2.23
CA VAL A 120 0.68 4.68 -2.81
C VAL A 120 1.83 3.93 -2.16
N ASP A 121 2.79 3.46 -2.96
CA ASP A 121 3.99 2.75 -2.52
C ASP A 121 3.69 1.50 -1.65
N ALA A 122 2.56 0.85 -1.83
CA ALA A 122 2.10 -0.24 -0.99
C ALA A 122 1.95 -1.55 -1.76
N ASN A 123 3.06 -2.20 -2.06
CA ASN A 123 3.07 -3.48 -2.77
C ASN A 123 3.15 -4.71 -1.84
N GLY A 124 2.92 -5.90 -2.41
CA GLY A 124 2.94 -7.18 -1.74
C GLY A 124 1.56 -7.70 -1.37
N ILE A 125 1.48 -8.65 -0.44
CA ILE A 125 0.22 -9.26 -0.04
C ILE A 125 -0.47 -8.43 1.03
N ASP A 126 -1.77 -8.14 0.85
CA ASP A 126 -2.68 -7.61 1.85
C ASP A 126 -3.83 -8.60 2.06
N ASN A 127 -4.02 -9.05 3.28
CA ASN A 127 -5.07 -9.97 3.70
C ASN A 127 -5.80 -9.49 4.96
N GLY A 128 -5.80 -8.19 5.20
CA GLY A 128 -6.43 -7.55 6.35
C GLY A 128 -7.92 -7.28 6.20
N TRP A 129 -8.58 -7.77 5.15
CA TRP A 129 -9.99 -7.53 4.88
C TRP A 129 -10.82 -8.81 4.94
N TRP A 130 -11.98 -8.70 5.58
CA TRP A 130 -13.00 -9.73 5.63
C TRP A 130 -14.26 -9.23 4.95
N LEU A 131 -14.87 -10.08 4.15
CA LEU A 131 -16.15 -9.83 3.52
C LEU A 131 -17.17 -10.84 4.04
N ASN A 132 -18.23 -10.34 4.64
CA ASN A 132 -19.34 -11.11 5.16
C ASN A 132 -20.53 -10.95 4.24
N VAL A 133 -21.25 -12.05 4.00
CA VAL A 133 -22.47 -12.08 3.20
C VAL A 133 -23.54 -12.89 3.90
N THR A 134 -24.79 -12.43 3.82
CA THR A 134 -25.95 -13.13 4.37
C THR A 134 -27.20 -12.92 3.55
N ASP A 135 -28.04 -13.94 3.43
CA ASP A 135 -29.41 -13.91 2.90
C ASP A 135 -30.43 -13.65 4.03
N GLY A 136 -29.98 -13.56 5.29
CA GLY A 136 -30.81 -13.42 6.49
C GLY A 136 -31.00 -14.71 7.28
N GLU A 137 -30.69 -15.88 6.72
CA GLU A 137 -30.73 -17.20 7.39
C GLU A 137 -29.33 -17.79 7.53
N VAL A 138 -28.51 -17.66 6.49
CA VAL A 138 -27.13 -18.15 6.45
C VAL A 138 -26.16 -16.98 6.44
N VAL A 139 -25.04 -17.12 7.12
CA VAL A 139 -23.92 -16.15 7.10
C VAL A 139 -22.67 -16.87 6.60
N PHE A 140 -21.99 -16.26 5.66
CA PHE A 140 -20.69 -16.70 5.19
C PHE A 140 -19.68 -15.56 5.34
N GLU A 141 -18.51 -15.91 5.88
CA GLU A 141 -17.41 -14.97 6.12
C GLU A 141 -16.13 -15.51 5.48
N LYS A 142 -15.45 -14.68 4.74
CA LYS A 142 -14.18 -15.05 4.12
C LYS A 142 -13.22 -13.86 4.04
N ARG A 143 -11.95 -14.17 4.18
CA ARG A 143 -10.86 -13.21 4.00
C ARG A 143 -10.60 -12.98 2.51
N ILE A 144 -10.46 -11.72 2.12
CA ILE A 144 -10.01 -11.33 0.79
C ILE A 144 -8.48 -11.29 0.81
N THR A 145 -7.85 -11.93 -0.18
CA THR A 145 -6.41 -11.85 -0.40
C THR A 145 -6.13 -10.93 -1.58
N LEU A 146 -5.44 -9.82 -1.33
CA LEU A 146 -4.95 -8.94 -2.38
C LEU A 146 -3.48 -9.23 -2.65
N THR A 147 -3.14 -9.37 -3.91
CA THR A 147 -1.76 -9.31 -4.40
C THR A 147 -1.57 -7.98 -5.10
N ILE A 148 -0.83 -7.07 -4.47
CA ILE A 148 -0.55 -5.75 -5.01
C ILE A 148 0.84 -5.81 -5.63
N ASN A 149 0.90 -5.64 -6.96
CA ASN A 149 2.16 -5.63 -7.69
C ASN A 149 2.78 -4.23 -7.64
N PRO A 150 4.11 -4.13 -7.54
CA PRO A 150 4.77 -2.84 -7.61
C PRO A 150 4.62 -2.23 -9.01
N GLU A 151 4.54 -0.91 -9.07
CA GLU A 151 4.70 -0.09 -10.27
C GLU A 151 5.98 0.74 -10.11
N PRO A 152 6.84 0.82 -11.14
CA PRO A 152 8.08 1.57 -11.01
C PRO A 152 7.84 3.03 -10.63
N ASP A 153 8.53 3.49 -9.58
CA ASP A 153 8.50 4.86 -9.12
C ASP A 153 9.74 5.66 -9.58
N ARG A 154 9.57 6.97 -9.64
CA ARG A 154 10.67 7.82 -10.05
C ARG A 154 11.63 8.07 -8.89
N PRO A 155 12.94 7.78 -9.03
CA PRO A 155 13.90 8.07 -7.99
C PRO A 155 13.98 9.58 -7.68
N VAL A 156 14.25 9.92 -6.43
CA VAL A 156 14.39 11.30 -5.97
C VAL A 156 15.78 11.52 -5.40
N LEU A 157 16.45 12.59 -5.86
CA LEU A 157 17.69 13.10 -5.30
C LEU A 157 17.42 14.39 -4.55
N SER A 158 17.91 14.49 -3.33
CA SER A 158 17.70 15.66 -2.47
C SER A 158 18.87 15.90 -1.51
N ASN A 159 18.82 17.00 -0.75
CA ASN A 159 19.76 17.32 0.33
C ASN A 159 21.24 17.27 -0.08
N GLY A 160 21.54 17.61 -1.34
CA GLY A 160 22.91 17.61 -1.82
C GLY A 160 23.79 18.64 -1.11
N SER A 161 24.98 18.23 -0.72
CA SER A 161 25.97 19.09 -0.07
C SER A 161 27.39 18.82 -0.55
N ILE A 162 28.26 19.83 -0.46
CA ILE A 162 29.69 19.70 -0.72
C ILE A 162 30.44 20.24 0.48
N THR A 163 31.35 19.45 1.02
CA THR A 163 32.20 19.82 2.14
C THR A 163 33.67 19.66 1.76
N LYS A 164 34.50 20.69 1.97
CA LYS A 164 35.96 20.60 1.82
C LYS A 164 36.51 19.83 3.03
N THR A 165 37.14 18.70 2.79
CA THR A 165 37.71 17.83 3.86
C THR A 165 39.23 17.98 3.99
N SER A 166 39.90 18.37 2.89
CA SER A 166 41.33 18.72 2.91
C SER A 166 41.63 19.70 1.76
N GLU A 167 42.90 20.06 1.57
CA GLU A 167 43.32 21.06 0.59
C GLU A 167 42.84 20.72 -0.83
N ASN A 168 42.88 19.46 -1.24
CA ASN A 168 42.51 18.98 -2.55
C ASN A 168 41.34 17.98 -2.53
N THR A 169 40.58 17.91 -1.45
CA THR A 169 39.54 16.89 -1.30
C THR A 169 38.21 17.51 -0.93
N LEU A 170 37.20 17.16 -1.70
CA LEU A 170 35.80 17.48 -1.46
C LEU A 170 35.03 16.21 -1.15
N LEU A 171 34.15 16.27 -0.17
CA LEU A 171 33.13 15.28 0.12
C LEU A 171 31.81 15.77 -0.44
N LEU A 172 31.24 15.03 -1.34
CA LEU A 172 29.88 15.20 -1.84
C LEU A 172 28.96 14.28 -1.07
N GLU A 173 27.82 14.78 -0.62
CA GLU A 173 26.80 13.99 0.06
C GLU A 173 25.44 14.37 -0.49
N TRP A 174 24.57 13.41 -0.62
CA TRP A 174 23.16 13.61 -1.05
C TRP A 174 22.27 12.50 -0.48
N LEU A 175 20.98 12.78 -0.42
CA LEU A 175 19.99 11.78 -0.08
C LEU A 175 19.37 11.27 -1.40
N TRP A 176 19.37 9.96 -1.55
CA TRP A 176 18.64 9.24 -2.57
C TRP A 176 17.45 8.52 -1.95
N SER A 177 16.31 8.53 -2.62
CA SER A 177 15.16 7.71 -2.29
C SER A 177 14.47 7.18 -3.54
N ASP A 178 14.03 5.95 -3.44
CA ASP A 178 13.29 5.22 -4.44
C ASP A 178 12.38 4.23 -3.69
N THR A 179 11.12 4.16 -4.04
CA THR A 179 10.12 3.39 -3.29
C THR A 179 10.03 1.95 -3.78
N ASP A 180 10.51 1.67 -4.98
CA ASP A 180 10.47 0.34 -5.56
C ASP A 180 11.61 -0.56 -5.05
N PRO A 181 11.31 -1.64 -4.34
CA PRO A 181 12.34 -2.54 -3.81
C PRO A 181 13.14 -3.26 -4.91
N ASP A 182 12.63 -3.31 -6.14
CA ASP A 182 13.23 -3.99 -7.29
C ASP A 182 13.95 -3.03 -8.24
N SER A 183 13.94 -1.73 -7.95
CA SER A 183 14.59 -0.71 -8.76
C SER A 183 16.10 -0.84 -8.70
N GLN A 184 16.74 -1.00 -9.87
CA GLN A 184 18.19 -0.94 -10.01
C GLN A 184 18.59 0.47 -10.40
N MET A 185 19.30 1.16 -9.52
CA MET A 185 19.72 2.51 -9.77
C MET A 185 21.23 2.65 -9.89
N ASP A 186 21.65 3.31 -10.98
CA ASP A 186 23.02 3.76 -11.15
C ASP A 186 23.10 5.25 -10.80
N VAL A 187 23.92 5.59 -9.82
CA VAL A 187 24.21 6.99 -9.48
C VAL A 187 25.56 7.37 -10.08
N ILE A 188 25.55 8.38 -10.95
CA ILE A 188 26.74 8.84 -11.66
C ILE A 188 27.04 10.27 -11.25
N VAL A 189 28.28 10.54 -10.85
CA VAL A 189 28.77 11.86 -10.53
C VAL A 189 29.50 12.45 -11.73
N ASN A 190 29.04 13.57 -12.27
CA ASN A 190 29.70 14.32 -13.34
C ASN A 190 30.39 15.55 -12.78
N LEU A 191 31.64 15.80 -13.21
CA LEU A 191 32.38 17.02 -12.96
C LEU A 191 32.61 17.73 -14.28
N ASP A 192 32.15 18.98 -14.39
CA ASP A 192 32.31 19.82 -15.60
C ASP A 192 31.94 19.09 -16.92
N GLY A 193 30.91 18.27 -16.88
CA GLY A 193 30.46 17.43 -18.00
C GLY A 193 31.32 16.20 -18.28
N VAL A 194 32.34 15.95 -17.48
CA VAL A 194 33.18 14.76 -17.54
C VAL A 194 32.73 13.75 -16.51
N LEU A 195 32.43 12.54 -16.96
CA LEU A 195 32.05 11.43 -16.08
C LEU A 195 33.23 11.09 -15.15
N GLN A 196 33.01 11.19 -13.85
CA GLN A 196 34.01 10.81 -12.85
C GLN A 196 33.66 9.43 -12.30
N SER A 197 34.57 8.47 -12.52
CA SER A 197 34.49 7.16 -11.86
C SER A 197 35.21 7.24 -10.53
N GLY A 198 34.48 7.27 -9.46
CA GLY A 198 35.01 7.17 -8.09
C GLY A 198 34.25 6.10 -7.32
N THR A 199 34.80 5.67 -6.17
CA THR A 199 34.06 4.78 -5.29
C THR A 199 32.96 5.57 -4.63
N MET A 200 31.75 5.34 -5.07
CA MET A 200 30.54 5.87 -4.44
C MET A 200 30.16 4.97 -3.26
N ASN A 201 29.86 5.57 -2.14
CA ASN A 201 29.28 4.90 -0.99
C ASN A 201 27.78 5.20 -0.96
N CYS A 202 26.98 4.28 -1.48
CA CYS A 202 25.54 4.41 -1.58
C CYS A 202 24.93 3.00 -1.54
N ASP A 203 24.06 2.76 -0.57
CA ASP A 203 23.30 1.51 -0.50
C ASP A 203 21.98 1.67 -1.25
N THR A 204 21.98 1.32 -2.53
CA THR A 204 20.82 1.39 -3.41
C THR A 204 19.86 0.20 -3.26
N THR A 205 20.11 -0.68 -2.31
CA THR A 205 19.14 -1.76 -1.95
C THR A 205 18.08 -1.31 -0.96
N LEU A 206 18.26 -0.12 -0.38
CA LEU A 206 17.32 0.50 0.54
C LEU A 206 16.39 1.44 -0.24
N THR A 207 15.18 1.64 0.27
CA THR A 207 14.22 2.62 -0.30
C THR A 207 14.67 4.07 -0.11
N ASN A 208 15.59 4.35 0.82
CA ASN A 208 16.32 5.61 0.91
C ASN A 208 17.71 5.40 1.51
N ALA A 209 18.67 6.17 1.05
CA ALA A 209 20.05 6.11 1.56
C ALA A 209 20.75 7.46 1.48
N TRP A 210 21.59 7.75 2.47
CA TRP A 210 22.60 8.78 2.35
C TRP A 210 23.75 8.26 1.52
N CYS A 211 23.97 8.92 0.40
CA CYS A 211 25.05 8.60 -0.52
C CYS A 211 26.18 9.61 -0.38
N SER A 212 27.39 9.17 -0.63
CA SER A 212 28.55 10.05 -0.61
C SER A 212 29.62 9.64 -1.61
N GLN A 213 30.37 10.62 -2.08
CA GLN A 213 31.57 10.39 -2.89
C GLN A 213 32.68 11.37 -2.52
N ILE A 214 33.89 10.87 -2.38
CA ILE A 214 35.09 11.68 -2.19
C ILE A 214 35.63 12.02 -3.56
N PHE A 215 35.82 13.31 -3.80
CA PHE A 215 36.44 13.84 -5.01
C PHE A 215 37.76 14.50 -4.67
N THR A 216 38.84 14.11 -5.35
CA THR A 216 40.18 14.67 -5.18
C THR A 216 40.62 15.33 -6.48
N SER A 217 40.90 16.62 -6.45
CA SER A 217 41.40 17.38 -7.57
C SER A 217 42.24 18.55 -7.08
N GLU A 218 43.24 18.93 -7.88
CA GLU A 218 43.93 20.20 -7.67
C GLU A 218 42.92 21.35 -7.81
N GLN A 219 42.80 22.17 -6.77
CA GLN A 219 41.82 23.26 -6.71
C GLN A 219 42.51 24.57 -7.05
N VAL A 220 42.04 25.22 -8.11
CA VAL A 220 42.54 26.56 -8.50
C VAL A 220 41.68 27.62 -7.84
N GLU A 221 42.30 28.54 -7.09
CA GLU A 221 41.60 29.60 -6.39
C GLU A 221 40.70 30.42 -7.34
N GLY A 222 39.52 30.75 -6.88
CA GLY A 222 38.52 31.51 -7.61
C GLY A 222 37.77 30.75 -8.70
N THR A 223 38.08 29.48 -8.93
CA THR A 223 37.30 28.64 -9.85
C THR A 223 36.08 28.01 -9.18
N THR A 224 35.02 27.82 -9.96
CA THR A 224 33.81 27.11 -9.50
C THR A 224 33.77 25.74 -10.12
N LEU A 225 33.76 24.70 -9.29
CA LEU A 225 33.58 23.33 -9.67
C LEU A 225 32.09 22.99 -9.66
N GLN A 226 31.59 22.37 -10.72
CA GLN A 226 30.19 21.93 -10.81
C GLN A 226 30.14 20.40 -10.84
N PHE A 227 29.21 19.84 -10.08
CA PHE A 227 28.96 18.42 -9.95
C PHE A 227 27.50 18.15 -10.30
N ASP A 228 27.27 17.34 -11.30
CA ASP A 228 25.94 16.81 -11.62
C ASP A 228 25.86 15.38 -11.05
N ILE A 229 25.02 15.18 -10.06
CA ILE A 229 24.70 13.87 -9.51
C ILE A 229 23.47 13.39 -10.26
N VAL A 230 23.56 12.25 -10.93
CA VAL A 230 22.52 11.74 -11.80
C VAL A 230 22.07 10.37 -11.30
N ALA A 231 20.80 10.22 -11.02
CA ALA A 231 20.16 8.94 -10.75
C ALA A 231 19.53 8.42 -12.05
N ARG A 232 19.76 7.16 -12.34
CA ARG A 232 19.20 6.47 -13.50
C ARG A 232 18.33 5.33 -13.03
N ASP A 233 17.14 5.33 -13.54
CA ASP A 233 16.19 4.25 -13.41
C ASP A 233 15.92 3.65 -14.80
N SER A 234 15.57 2.35 -14.85
CA SER A 234 15.30 1.68 -16.13
C SER A 234 13.96 2.09 -16.74
N ALA A 235 13.02 2.56 -15.93
CA ALA A 235 11.66 2.92 -16.34
C ALA A 235 11.50 4.42 -16.62
N PHE A 236 12.35 5.28 -16.05
CA PHE A 236 12.21 6.73 -16.11
C PHE A 236 13.42 7.44 -16.74
N ALA A 237 13.21 8.69 -17.12
CA ALA A 237 14.29 9.57 -17.51
C ALA A 237 15.19 9.92 -16.32
N ASP A 238 16.49 10.12 -16.59
CA ASP A 238 17.47 10.49 -15.59
C ASP A 238 17.00 11.65 -14.71
N VAL A 239 17.17 11.51 -13.40
CA VAL A 239 16.97 12.56 -12.42
C VAL A 239 18.32 13.12 -11.99
N SER A 240 18.48 14.43 -11.88
CA SER A 240 19.74 15.00 -11.50
C SER A 240 19.60 16.17 -10.52
N ILE A 241 20.60 16.30 -9.63
CA ILE A 241 20.84 17.51 -8.86
C ILE A 241 22.20 18.08 -9.20
N ARG A 242 22.30 19.41 -9.26
CA ARG A 242 23.55 20.12 -9.51
C ARG A 242 24.05 20.75 -8.22
N LEU A 243 25.30 20.46 -7.90
CA LEU A 243 26.02 21.07 -6.79
C LEU A 243 27.17 21.92 -7.34
N ALA A 244 27.48 23.01 -6.69
CA ALA A 244 28.59 23.87 -7.07
C ALA A 244 29.44 24.23 -5.84
N TYR A 245 30.75 24.19 -6.02
CA TYR A 245 31.73 24.61 -5.01
C TYR A 245 32.68 25.62 -5.60
N THR A 246 32.71 26.84 -5.03
CA THR A 246 33.69 27.86 -5.43
C THR A 246 34.89 27.76 -4.50
N VAL A 247 36.07 27.54 -5.09
CA VAL A 247 37.32 27.50 -4.36
C VAL A 247 37.63 28.91 -3.80
N PRO A 248 37.72 29.06 -2.48
CA PRO A 248 38.00 30.37 -1.88
C PRO A 248 39.33 30.96 -2.38
N ILE A 249 39.35 32.28 -2.62
CA ILE A 249 40.58 33.00 -2.87
C ILE A 249 41.18 33.31 -1.48
N GLU A 250 42.33 32.74 -1.19
CA GLU A 250 43.02 33.12 0.05
C GLU A 250 43.52 34.59 -0.04
N PRO A 251 43.19 35.41 0.95
CA PRO A 251 43.72 36.79 0.97
C PRO A 251 45.23 36.70 1.06
N LYS A 252 45.95 37.12 0.03
CA LYS A 252 47.38 37.28 0.10
C LYS A 252 47.72 38.19 1.28
N THR A 253 48.27 37.65 2.32
CA THR A 253 48.92 38.46 3.38
C THR A 253 49.93 39.35 2.68
N PRO A 254 49.87 40.69 2.83
CA PRO A 254 50.86 41.55 2.23
C PRO A 254 52.25 41.12 2.75
N SER A 255 53.12 40.70 1.81
CA SER A 255 54.53 40.43 2.16
C SER A 255 55.06 41.73 2.76
N SER A 256 55.37 41.71 4.03
CA SER A 256 56.11 42.75 4.66
C SER A 256 57.57 42.64 4.17
N ASP A 257 57.86 43.30 3.04
CA ASP A 257 59.24 43.69 2.78
C ASP A 257 59.63 44.65 3.92
N SER A 258 60.22 44.06 4.94
CA SER A 258 60.85 44.82 6.02
C SER A 258 62.21 45.25 5.57
N ASP A 259 62.29 46.49 5.02
CA ASP A 259 63.49 47.26 5.14
C ASP A 259 63.77 47.56 6.65
N GLU A 260 64.92 47.19 7.08
CA GLU A 260 65.44 47.45 8.41
C GLU A 260 65.39 48.91 8.81
N ALA A 261 64.76 49.24 9.94
CA ALA A 261 65.24 50.29 10.85
C ALA A 261 64.62 50.20 12.23
N SER A 262 65.44 49.78 13.20
CA SER A 262 65.62 50.37 14.51
C SER A 262 64.42 50.60 15.46
N SER A 263 64.47 49.83 16.57
CA SER A 263 64.18 50.19 17.97
C SER A 263 62.75 50.63 18.37
N GLY A 264 62.25 49.91 19.36
CA GLY A 264 61.20 50.46 20.25
C GLY A 264 60.19 49.42 20.74
N SER A 265 60.49 48.94 21.89
CA SER A 265 59.66 48.38 22.98
C SER A 265 58.15 48.49 22.84
N SER A 266 57.51 47.42 23.36
CA SER A 266 56.17 47.32 23.94
C SER A 266 55.09 46.73 23.02
N THR A 267 54.62 45.67 23.33
CA THR A 267 53.62 45.06 24.20
C THR A 267 52.86 43.94 23.45
N LEU A 268 53.08 42.76 23.98
CA LEU A 268 52.11 41.63 23.88
C LEU A 268 50.69 42.13 24.16
N ILE A 269 49.74 41.72 23.40
CA ILE A 269 48.39 41.25 23.76
C ILE A 269 47.58 41.08 22.45
N ALA A 270 47.36 39.86 22.01
CA ALA A 270 46.10 39.40 21.38
C ALA A 270 46.29 38.04 20.70
N ALA A 271 46.38 37.02 21.49
CA ALA A 271 46.17 35.66 20.99
C ALA A 271 45.64 34.80 22.13
N VAL A 272 44.40 34.98 22.50
CA VAL A 272 43.58 33.96 23.22
C VAL A 272 42.14 34.50 23.24
N ILE A 273 41.25 34.10 22.36
CA ILE A 273 39.82 33.97 22.54
C ILE A 273 39.19 33.57 21.17
N ILE A 274 39.45 32.36 20.67
CA ILE A 274 38.62 31.79 19.60
C ILE A 274 38.28 30.28 19.83
N VAL A 275 38.88 29.67 20.83
CA VAL A 275 38.71 28.22 21.06
C VAL A 275 37.41 27.81 21.84
N PRO A 276 36.78 28.65 22.70
CA PRO A 276 35.58 28.19 23.40
C PRO A 276 34.27 28.33 22.62
N LEU A 277 34.21 29.10 21.54
CA LEU A 277 32.92 29.34 20.86
C LEU A 277 32.50 28.17 19.95
N VAL A 278 33.45 27.49 19.34
CA VAL A 278 33.18 26.33 18.48
C VAL A 278 32.71 25.11 19.31
N ALA A 279 33.25 24.96 20.53
CA ALA A 279 32.82 23.88 21.42
C ALA A 279 31.39 24.10 21.96
N LEU A 280 30.97 25.36 22.14
CA LEU A 280 29.65 25.72 22.65
C LEU A 280 28.59 25.58 21.58
N VAL A 281 28.90 25.90 20.33
CA VAL A 281 27.98 25.71 19.18
C VAL A 281 27.87 24.20 18.87
N GLY A 282 28.94 23.43 18.92
CA GLY A 282 28.89 21.98 18.75
C GLY A 282 28.07 21.28 19.85
N TRP A 283 28.16 21.75 21.10
CA TRP A 283 27.35 21.22 22.20
C TRP A 283 25.88 21.61 22.10
N MET A 284 25.55 22.82 21.64
CA MET A 284 24.17 23.23 21.38
C MET A 284 23.54 22.46 20.21
N LEU A 285 24.26 22.21 19.12
CA LEU A 285 23.77 21.42 18.01
C LEU A 285 23.58 19.94 18.36
N PHE A 286 24.38 19.42 19.30
CA PHE A 286 24.21 18.05 19.81
C PHE A 286 22.94 17.90 20.66
N GLN A 287 22.54 18.93 21.41
CA GLN A 287 21.30 18.92 22.21
C GLN A 287 20.03 18.99 21.36
N VAL A 288 20.09 19.68 20.19
CA VAL A 288 18.94 19.79 19.28
C VAL A 288 18.67 18.50 18.50
N ARG A 289 19.65 17.58 18.41
CA ARG A 289 19.53 16.30 17.69
C ARG A 289 19.05 15.12 18.54
N LYS A 290 18.63 15.33 19.78
CA LYS A 290 17.93 14.24 20.49
C LYS A 290 16.55 14.04 19.87
N PRO A 291 16.23 12.85 19.32
CA PRO A 291 14.89 12.56 18.87
C PRO A 291 13.92 12.70 20.05
N PRO A 292 12.69 13.17 19.82
CA PRO A 292 11.68 13.22 20.87
C PRO A 292 11.51 11.80 21.44
N GLN A 293 11.60 11.66 22.75
CA GLN A 293 11.25 10.41 23.41
C GLN A 293 9.80 10.14 23.14
N GLN A 294 9.49 9.02 22.51
CA GLN A 294 8.14 8.51 22.41
C GLN A 294 7.57 8.36 23.83
N PRO A 295 6.33 8.82 24.10
CA PRO A 295 5.67 8.53 25.35
C PRO A 295 5.57 7.01 25.51
N GLN A 296 5.99 6.48 26.63
CA GLN A 296 5.77 5.09 26.98
C GLN A 296 4.26 4.83 26.94
N PRO A 297 3.79 3.72 26.36
CA PRO A 297 2.39 3.35 26.42
C PRO A 297 2.03 3.17 27.90
N GLU A 298 1.05 3.93 28.36
CA GLU A 298 0.40 3.70 29.66
C GLU A 298 -0.16 2.27 29.68
N ASP A 299 0.23 1.52 30.70
CA ASP A 299 -0.29 0.19 30.98
C ASP A 299 -1.81 0.28 31.27
N GLN A 300 -2.64 0.07 30.25
CA GLN A 300 -4.09 0.02 30.35
C GLN A 300 -4.65 -1.35 30.74
N SER A 301 -3.80 -2.30 31.17
CA SER A 301 -4.23 -3.65 31.55
C SER A 301 -5.09 -3.71 32.83
N GLY A 302 -5.14 -2.63 33.65
CA GLY A 302 -5.94 -2.59 34.88
C GLY A 302 -7.41 -2.21 34.70
N GLY A 303 -7.81 -1.61 33.57
CA GLY A 303 -9.16 -1.04 33.41
C GLY A 303 -10.25 -2.03 32.96
N LEU A 304 -9.89 -3.09 32.25
CA LEU A 304 -10.85 -4.04 31.67
C LEU A 304 -11.32 -5.10 32.66
N LEU A 305 -10.47 -5.54 33.57
CA LEU A 305 -10.85 -6.51 34.62
C LEU A 305 -11.83 -5.91 35.66
N ALA A 306 -11.64 -4.64 36.05
CA ALA A 306 -12.53 -3.96 36.97
C ALA A 306 -13.94 -3.67 36.40
N ARG A 307 -14.09 -3.66 35.07
CA ARG A 307 -15.38 -3.45 34.39
C ARG A 307 -16.16 -4.76 34.19
N ALA A 308 -15.46 -5.88 34.09
CA ALA A 308 -16.08 -7.21 34.01
C ALA A 308 -16.65 -7.66 35.36
N GLU A 309 -15.96 -7.40 36.46
CA GLU A 309 -16.45 -7.76 37.80
C GLU A 309 -17.70 -6.97 38.27
N ARG A 310 -17.91 -5.73 37.78
CA ARG A 310 -19.11 -4.96 38.07
C ARG A 310 -20.38 -5.47 37.38
N LYS A 311 -20.25 -6.14 36.24
CA LYS A 311 -21.40 -6.70 35.51
C LYS A 311 -21.87 -8.05 36.04
N ILE A 312 -21.07 -8.76 36.81
CA ILE A 312 -21.41 -10.06 37.39
C ILE A 312 -22.16 -9.89 38.71
N ASN A 313 -22.00 -8.76 39.41
CA ASN A 313 -22.65 -8.51 40.70
C ASN A 313 -24.00 -7.75 40.59
N GLU A 314 -24.47 -7.40 39.40
CA GLU A 314 -25.75 -6.72 39.14
C GLU A 314 -26.78 -7.58 38.37
N SER A 315 -26.54 -8.90 38.24
CA SER A 315 -27.50 -9.82 37.63
C SER A 315 -28.08 -10.82 38.61
#